data_7de3b259500452eb9202eba8ab8ca54e
#
_entry.id   7de3b259500452eb9202eba8ab8ca54e
#
_cell.length_a   1.000
_cell.length_b   1.000
_cell.length_c   1.000
_cell.angle_alpha   90.00
_cell.angle_beta   90.00
_cell.angle_gamma   90.00
#
_symmetry.space_group_name_H-M   'P 1'
#
loop_
_entity.id
_entity.type
_entity.pdbx_description
1 polymer ?
#
loop_
_entity_poly.entity_id
_entity_poly.type
_entity_poly.pdbx_seq_one_letter_code
_entity_poly.pdbx_strand_id
1 'polypeptide(L)'
;MPRVLVIHRKPAIAVERARRLSTEGIEADAYPALGPRAFREIRANPPDAILIDLTELPSYGRTMAVLLREQKGTRNIPLVFLKGDPEKAARVREVLPDAAFATWPHVAPVILRTIERAPAEGAAPNVAGIPLAKKLKIQAGTAVAILEAPQNILEILGSLPKGVRIGKKLDDADVGLIFVKSSAAFGRALPKLAAQMEPGRTLWVCWPKRTSSMPCDLTLNSIRDMVRPYDMIDSKICAVDATWSGVAITRRRQRSQSKAARRSPGPPTSGSM
;
A
#
# COMPACT_ATOMS: atom_id res chain seq x y z
N MET A 1 -24.90 21.37 -8.29
CA MET A 1 -23.68 21.73 -7.54
C MET A 1 -22.74 20.54 -7.61
N PRO A 2 -21.44 20.74 -7.77
CA PRO A 2 -20.52 19.62 -7.75
C PRO A 2 -20.47 18.98 -6.37
N ARG A 3 -20.46 17.65 -6.34
CA ARG A 3 -20.41 16.85 -5.12
C ARG A 3 -19.00 16.34 -4.87
N VAL A 4 -18.42 16.65 -3.71
CA VAL A 4 -17.05 16.34 -3.34
C VAL A 4 -17.01 15.47 -2.09
N LEU A 5 -16.20 14.40 -2.14
CA LEU A 5 -15.96 13.57 -0.98
C LEU A 5 -14.67 14.01 -0.28
N VAL A 6 -14.77 14.32 1.01
CA VAL A 6 -13.61 14.77 1.83
C VAL A 6 -13.08 13.60 2.65
N ILE A 7 -11.84 13.21 2.40
CA ILE A 7 -11.17 12.13 3.13
C ILE A 7 -10.15 12.69 4.11
N HIS A 8 -10.36 12.41 5.39
CA HIS A 8 -9.40 12.67 6.44
C HIS A 8 -9.52 11.60 7.54
N ARG A 9 -8.39 11.17 8.12
CA ARG A 9 -8.38 10.13 9.15
C ARG A 9 -9.21 10.46 10.41
N LYS A 10 -9.21 11.73 10.81
CA LYS A 10 -10.01 12.21 11.94
C LYS A 10 -11.39 12.63 11.44
N PRO A 11 -12.48 11.99 11.90
CA PRO A 11 -13.84 12.30 11.44
C PRO A 11 -14.23 13.77 11.64
N ALA A 12 -13.89 14.34 12.79
CA ALA A 12 -14.22 15.74 13.11
C ALA A 12 -13.62 16.71 12.11
N ILE A 13 -12.37 16.47 11.67
CA ILE A 13 -11.70 17.31 10.66
C ILE A 13 -12.34 17.10 9.28
N ALA A 14 -12.66 15.85 8.91
CA ALA A 14 -13.35 15.63 7.64
C ALA A 14 -14.69 16.41 7.56
N VAL A 15 -15.47 16.38 8.65
CA VAL A 15 -16.75 17.12 8.76
C VAL A 15 -16.52 18.63 8.70
N GLU A 16 -15.54 19.15 9.42
CA GLU A 16 -15.20 20.59 9.40
C GLU A 16 -14.80 21.03 7.98
N ARG A 17 -13.98 20.24 7.30
CA ARG A 17 -13.54 20.50 5.93
C ARG A 17 -14.72 20.45 4.93
N ALA A 18 -15.59 19.47 5.05
CA ALA A 18 -16.81 19.36 4.23
C ALA A 18 -17.73 20.56 4.43
N ARG A 19 -17.99 20.96 5.69
CA ARG A 19 -18.80 22.15 6.00
C ARG A 19 -18.21 23.42 5.39
N ARG A 20 -16.89 23.59 5.44
CA ARG A 20 -16.23 24.73 4.85
C ARG A 20 -16.37 24.76 3.32
N LEU A 21 -16.27 23.63 2.63
CA LEU A 21 -16.53 23.57 1.19
C LEU A 21 -17.97 23.92 0.86
N SER A 22 -18.92 23.54 1.71
CA SER A 22 -20.34 23.86 1.51
C SER A 22 -20.61 25.38 1.57
N THR A 23 -19.86 26.14 2.37
CA THR A 23 -19.95 27.62 2.35
C THR A 23 -19.38 28.25 1.09
N GLU A 24 -18.59 27.51 0.31
CA GLU A 24 -18.01 27.93 -0.97
C GLU A 24 -18.84 27.42 -2.19
N GLY A 25 -20.06 26.91 -1.96
CA GLY A 25 -20.97 26.44 -3.03
C GLY A 25 -20.65 25.04 -3.58
N ILE A 26 -19.96 24.20 -2.83
CA ILE A 26 -19.63 22.83 -3.18
C ILE A 26 -20.35 21.89 -2.21
N GLU A 27 -21.19 20.98 -2.73
CA GLU A 27 -21.77 19.92 -1.91
C GLU A 27 -20.66 18.96 -1.44
N ALA A 28 -20.47 18.78 -0.13
CA ALA A 28 -19.37 18.02 0.38
C ALA A 28 -19.76 17.03 1.49
N ASP A 29 -19.37 15.77 1.30
CA ASP A 29 -19.58 14.69 2.25
C ASP A 29 -18.25 14.33 2.95
N ALA A 30 -18.29 14.11 4.27
CA ALA A 30 -17.14 13.71 5.05
C ALA A 30 -16.99 12.18 5.10
N TYR A 31 -15.80 11.68 4.76
CA TYR A 31 -15.48 10.25 4.84
C TYR A 31 -14.21 10.02 5.68
N PRO A 32 -14.34 9.44 6.89
CA PRO A 32 -13.20 9.29 7.81
C PRO A 32 -12.26 8.16 7.39
N ALA A 33 -12.73 7.13 6.69
CA ALA A 33 -11.91 6.00 6.27
C ALA A 33 -12.48 5.29 5.05
N LEU A 34 -11.61 4.88 4.13
CA LEU A 34 -11.98 4.05 2.99
C LEU A 34 -11.88 2.57 3.37
N GLY A 35 -13.02 1.90 3.41
CA GLY A 35 -13.16 0.46 3.60
C GLY A 35 -14.05 -0.15 2.51
N PRO A 36 -14.28 -1.47 2.53
CA PRO A 36 -15.10 -2.15 1.52
C PRO A 36 -16.49 -1.57 1.33
N ARG A 37 -17.10 -1.06 2.42
CA ARG A 37 -18.40 -0.37 2.39
C ARG A 37 -18.28 0.97 1.66
N ALA A 38 -17.30 1.79 2.01
CA ALA A 38 -17.05 3.08 1.39
C ALA A 38 -16.85 2.96 -0.13
N PHE A 39 -16.07 1.98 -0.59
CA PHE A 39 -15.87 1.74 -2.02
C PHE A 39 -17.15 1.31 -2.73
N ARG A 40 -18.05 0.59 -2.07
CA ARG A 40 -19.37 0.26 -2.65
C ARG A 40 -20.25 1.50 -2.80
N GLU A 41 -20.31 2.33 -1.76
CA GLU A 41 -21.07 3.58 -1.74
C GLU A 41 -20.57 4.57 -2.79
N ILE A 42 -19.25 4.78 -2.87
CA ILE A 42 -18.61 5.64 -3.88
C ILE A 42 -18.90 5.14 -5.31
N ARG A 43 -18.91 3.83 -5.54
CA ARG A 43 -19.22 3.28 -6.86
C ARG A 43 -20.69 3.38 -7.21
N ALA A 44 -21.58 3.25 -6.23
CA ALA A 44 -23.04 3.38 -6.44
C ALA A 44 -23.44 4.83 -6.73
N ASN A 45 -22.75 5.78 -6.13
CA ASN A 45 -22.98 7.22 -6.31
C ASN A 45 -21.60 7.93 -6.34
N PRO A 46 -20.89 7.96 -7.48
CA PRO A 46 -19.57 8.55 -7.58
C PRO A 46 -19.62 10.08 -7.38
N PRO A 47 -18.72 10.66 -6.56
CA PRO A 47 -18.57 12.10 -6.47
C PRO A 47 -17.87 12.66 -7.72
N ASP A 48 -18.05 13.96 -7.96
CA ASP A 48 -17.37 14.67 -9.06
C ASP A 48 -15.87 14.83 -8.79
N ALA A 49 -15.47 14.91 -7.51
CA ALA A 49 -14.07 14.89 -7.10
C ALA A 49 -13.89 14.35 -5.67
N ILE A 50 -12.67 13.97 -5.33
CA ILE A 50 -12.28 13.57 -3.97
C ILE A 50 -11.18 14.48 -3.46
N LEU A 51 -11.43 15.17 -2.34
CA LEU A 51 -10.45 15.97 -1.61
C LEU A 51 -9.80 15.12 -0.52
N ILE A 52 -8.47 15.03 -0.54
CA ILE A 52 -7.68 14.30 0.45
C ILE A 52 -6.78 15.27 1.20
N ASP A 53 -6.97 15.37 2.51
CA ASP A 53 -6.18 16.26 3.36
C ASP A 53 -4.86 15.58 3.78
N LEU A 54 -3.73 16.19 3.42
CA LEU A 54 -2.37 15.72 3.74
C LEU A 54 -1.76 16.39 4.98
N THR A 55 -2.48 17.27 5.68
CA THR A 55 -1.90 18.12 6.72
C THR A 55 -1.36 17.34 7.93
N GLU A 56 -2.05 16.28 8.36
CA GLU A 56 -1.62 15.50 9.54
C GLU A 56 -0.91 14.18 9.20
N LEU A 57 -1.45 13.39 8.26
CA LEU A 57 -0.94 12.07 7.91
C LEU A 57 -0.82 11.88 6.39
N PRO A 58 0.18 12.46 5.77
CA PRO A 58 0.37 12.38 4.30
C PRO A 58 0.51 10.96 3.77
N SER A 59 1.08 10.03 4.54
CA SER A 59 1.17 8.61 4.18
C SER A 59 -0.20 7.94 4.08
N TYR A 60 -1.13 8.28 4.98
CA TYR A 60 -2.50 7.80 4.94
C TYR A 60 -3.23 8.32 3.69
N GLY A 61 -3.19 9.63 3.44
CA GLY A 61 -3.81 10.23 2.26
C GLY A 61 -3.29 9.64 0.95
N ARG A 62 -1.97 9.46 0.84
CA ARG A 62 -1.35 8.79 -0.31
C ARG A 62 -1.86 7.36 -0.49
N THR A 63 -1.92 6.57 0.59
CA THR A 63 -2.42 5.19 0.52
C THR A 63 -3.87 5.14 0.06
N MET A 64 -4.73 6.02 0.57
CA MET A 64 -6.14 6.10 0.16
C MET A 64 -6.27 6.46 -1.31
N ALA A 65 -5.49 7.42 -1.80
CA ALA A 65 -5.51 7.81 -3.21
C ALA A 65 -5.05 6.67 -4.15
N VAL A 66 -4.00 5.93 -3.77
CA VAL A 66 -3.55 4.75 -4.52
C VAL A 66 -4.65 3.69 -4.57
N LEU A 67 -5.31 3.41 -3.45
CA LEU A 67 -6.43 2.46 -3.42
C LEU A 67 -7.59 2.89 -4.32
N LEU A 68 -7.91 4.20 -4.37
CA LEU A 68 -8.93 4.74 -5.28
C LEU A 68 -8.54 4.53 -6.75
N ARG A 69 -7.28 4.77 -7.12
CA ARG A 69 -6.77 4.56 -8.48
C ARG A 69 -6.70 3.08 -8.89
N GLU A 70 -6.50 2.18 -7.95
CA GLU A 70 -6.47 0.73 -8.19
C GLU A 70 -7.85 0.12 -8.46
N GLN A 71 -8.94 0.77 -8.04
CA GLN A 71 -10.30 0.27 -8.20
C GLN A 71 -10.94 0.78 -9.50
N LYS A 72 -11.47 -0.14 -10.34
CA LYS A 72 -12.10 0.20 -11.64
C LYS A 72 -13.19 1.27 -11.52
N GLY A 73 -14.01 1.22 -10.48
CA GLY A 73 -15.14 2.14 -10.30
C GLY A 73 -14.80 3.48 -9.64
N THR A 74 -13.53 3.72 -9.25
CA THR A 74 -13.12 4.98 -8.61
C THR A 74 -11.86 5.60 -9.22
N ARG A 75 -11.18 4.87 -10.13
CA ARG A 75 -9.90 5.28 -10.71
C ARG A 75 -9.94 6.59 -11.49
N ASN A 76 -11.09 6.91 -12.09
CA ASN A 76 -11.27 8.09 -12.94
C ASN A 76 -11.76 9.31 -12.15
N ILE A 77 -12.15 9.16 -10.87
CA ILE A 77 -12.62 10.28 -10.08
C ILE A 77 -11.45 11.26 -9.84
N PRO A 78 -11.61 12.54 -10.17
CA PRO A 78 -10.60 13.56 -9.93
C PRO A 78 -10.13 13.60 -8.49
N LEU A 79 -8.80 13.65 -8.28
CA LEU A 79 -8.22 13.75 -6.94
C LEU A 79 -7.60 15.13 -6.73
N VAL A 80 -7.98 15.77 -5.64
CA VAL A 80 -7.39 17.02 -5.17
C VAL A 80 -6.79 16.78 -3.80
N PHE A 81 -5.53 17.15 -3.63
CA PHE A 81 -4.86 17.08 -2.34
C PHE A 81 -4.79 18.44 -1.69
N LEU A 82 -5.24 18.51 -0.47
CA LEU A 82 -5.00 19.68 0.36
C LEU A 82 -3.55 19.62 0.88
N LYS A 83 -2.74 20.62 0.57
CA LYS A 83 -1.31 20.64 0.88
C LYS A 83 -1.06 20.66 2.38
N GLY A 84 -0.18 19.74 2.80
CA GLY A 84 0.61 19.86 4.01
C GLY A 84 2.06 20.25 3.66
N ASP A 85 3.01 19.52 4.23
CA ASP A 85 4.45 19.64 4.02
C ASP A 85 4.83 19.50 2.53
N PRO A 86 5.66 20.42 1.96
CA PRO A 86 6.05 20.40 0.55
C PRO A 86 6.76 19.12 0.08
N GLU A 87 7.66 18.56 0.90
CA GLU A 87 8.37 17.31 0.56
C GLU A 87 7.42 16.12 0.48
N LYS A 88 6.44 16.09 1.38
CA LYS A 88 5.43 15.04 1.39
C LYS A 88 4.48 15.16 0.20
N ALA A 89 4.14 16.39 -0.19
CA ALA A 89 3.37 16.65 -1.41
C ALA A 89 4.15 16.23 -2.67
N ALA A 90 5.46 16.47 -2.73
CA ALA A 90 6.31 15.99 -3.82
C ALA A 90 6.26 14.47 -3.97
N ARG A 91 6.36 13.72 -2.87
CA ARG A 91 6.24 12.25 -2.87
C ARG A 91 4.86 11.73 -3.33
N VAL A 92 3.81 12.52 -3.14
CA VAL A 92 2.48 12.18 -3.68
C VAL A 92 2.44 12.42 -5.19
N ARG A 93 3.03 13.52 -5.69
CA ARG A 93 3.10 13.81 -7.14
C ARG A 93 3.86 12.75 -7.92
N GLU A 94 4.95 12.21 -7.36
CA GLU A 94 5.69 11.10 -7.99
C GLU A 94 4.81 9.87 -8.28
N VAL A 95 3.79 9.65 -7.44
CA VAL A 95 2.94 8.45 -7.49
C VAL A 95 1.63 8.73 -8.22
N LEU A 96 1.14 9.96 -8.15
CA LEU A 96 -0.14 10.42 -8.68
C LEU A 96 0.07 11.74 -9.44
N PRO A 97 0.70 11.69 -10.62
CA PRO A 97 1.02 12.89 -11.40
C PRO A 97 -0.21 13.64 -11.91
N ASP A 98 -1.33 12.94 -12.04
CA ASP A 98 -2.63 13.47 -12.48
C ASP A 98 -3.40 14.22 -11.37
N ALA A 99 -2.96 14.10 -10.12
CA ALA A 99 -3.66 14.72 -8.99
C ALA A 99 -3.37 16.22 -8.88
N ALA A 100 -4.41 16.99 -8.58
CA ALA A 100 -4.28 18.41 -8.29
C ALA A 100 -3.89 18.67 -6.82
N PHE A 101 -3.28 19.83 -6.57
CA PHE A 101 -2.88 20.25 -5.22
C PHE A 101 -3.38 21.67 -4.93
N ALA A 102 -3.97 21.84 -3.77
CA ALA A 102 -4.53 23.12 -3.34
C ALA A 102 -4.08 23.52 -1.92
N THR A 103 -4.20 24.78 -1.58
CA THR A 103 -4.21 25.31 -0.22
C THR A 103 -5.62 25.80 0.10
N TRP A 104 -5.96 25.92 1.38
CA TRP A 104 -7.32 26.29 1.78
C TRP A 104 -7.86 27.56 1.07
N PRO A 105 -7.13 28.67 0.93
CA PRO A 105 -7.67 29.85 0.24
C PRO A 105 -8.05 29.63 -1.23
N HIS A 106 -7.52 28.55 -1.84
CA HIS A 106 -7.69 28.27 -3.27
C HIS A 106 -8.29 26.90 -3.55
N VAL A 107 -8.85 26.20 -2.55
CA VAL A 107 -9.31 24.81 -2.69
C VAL A 107 -10.49 24.70 -3.64
N ALA A 108 -11.51 25.53 -3.50
CA ALA A 108 -12.72 25.48 -4.34
C ALA A 108 -12.43 25.73 -5.84
N PRO A 109 -11.70 26.81 -6.22
CA PRO A 109 -11.31 27.00 -7.62
C PRO A 109 -10.48 25.87 -8.21
N VAL A 110 -9.62 25.21 -7.39
CA VAL A 110 -8.83 24.07 -7.86
C VAL A 110 -9.72 22.87 -8.07
N ILE A 111 -10.65 22.58 -7.15
CA ILE A 111 -11.62 21.49 -7.30
C ILE A 111 -12.43 21.66 -8.60
N LEU A 112 -13.04 22.81 -8.81
CA LEU A 112 -13.86 23.09 -9.99
C LEU A 112 -13.08 22.90 -11.30
N ARG A 113 -11.89 23.49 -11.40
CA ARG A 113 -10.99 23.29 -12.56
C ARG A 113 -10.58 21.85 -12.77
N THR A 114 -10.41 21.08 -11.68
CA THR A 114 -10.03 19.67 -11.78
C THR A 114 -11.18 18.81 -12.27
N ILE A 115 -12.41 19.12 -11.87
CA ILE A 115 -13.63 18.49 -12.38
C ILE A 115 -13.81 18.79 -13.88
N GLU A 116 -13.68 20.04 -14.29
CA GLU A 116 -13.79 20.45 -15.71
C GLU A 116 -12.76 19.77 -16.62
N ARG A 117 -11.56 19.47 -16.10
CA ARG A 117 -10.47 18.80 -16.83
C ARG A 117 -10.51 17.28 -16.71
N ALA A 118 -11.46 16.72 -15.96
CA ALA A 118 -11.55 15.28 -15.80
C ALA A 118 -11.67 14.61 -17.15
N PRO A 119 -10.94 13.50 -17.39
CA PRO A 119 -11.08 12.74 -18.62
C PRO A 119 -12.51 12.27 -18.76
N ALA A 120 -13.02 12.28 -20.00
CA ALA A 120 -14.34 11.70 -20.29
C ALA A 120 -14.41 10.24 -19.80
N GLU A 121 -15.60 9.79 -19.42
CA GLU A 121 -15.85 8.44 -18.91
C GLU A 121 -15.18 7.39 -19.82
N GLY A 122 -14.27 6.60 -19.27
CA GLY A 122 -13.55 5.55 -20.00
C GLY A 122 -12.09 5.85 -20.36
N ALA A 123 -11.61 7.10 -20.26
CA ALA A 123 -10.18 7.38 -20.36
C ALA A 123 -9.46 6.82 -19.11
N ALA A 124 -8.63 5.80 -19.28
CA ALA A 124 -7.81 5.32 -18.19
C ALA A 124 -6.86 6.46 -17.75
N PRO A 125 -6.90 6.92 -16.50
CA PRO A 125 -5.95 7.92 -16.04
C PRO A 125 -4.56 7.36 -16.21
N ASN A 126 -3.64 8.19 -16.68
CA ASN A 126 -2.22 7.83 -16.77
C ASN A 126 -1.65 7.76 -15.34
N VAL A 127 -2.06 6.73 -14.61
CA VAL A 127 -1.54 6.44 -13.28
C VAL A 127 -0.22 5.73 -13.49
N ALA A 128 0.85 6.48 -13.57
CA ALA A 128 2.16 5.95 -13.25
C ALA A 128 2.15 5.57 -11.76
N GLY A 129 1.48 4.45 -11.46
CA GLY A 129 1.46 3.90 -10.12
C GLY A 129 2.90 3.64 -9.69
N ILE A 130 3.16 3.56 -8.38
CA ILE A 130 4.47 3.11 -7.90
C ILE A 130 4.82 1.84 -8.66
N PRO A 131 5.92 1.80 -9.42
CA PRO A 131 6.32 0.61 -10.16
C PRO A 131 6.26 -0.62 -9.25
N LEU A 132 5.72 -1.73 -9.74
CA LEU A 132 5.56 -2.93 -8.92
C LEU A 132 6.88 -3.35 -8.29
N ALA A 133 8.00 -3.23 -9.01
CA ALA A 133 9.34 -3.44 -8.48
C ALA A 133 9.59 -2.65 -7.17
N LYS A 134 9.23 -1.36 -7.13
CA LYS A 134 9.36 -0.53 -5.91
C LYS A 134 8.40 -0.97 -4.79
N LYS A 135 7.18 -1.41 -5.14
CA LYS A 135 6.22 -1.98 -4.16
C LYS A 135 6.78 -3.26 -3.52
N LEU A 136 7.41 -4.10 -4.32
CA LEU A 136 8.03 -5.38 -3.93
C LEU A 136 9.41 -5.23 -3.27
N LYS A 137 9.93 -4.00 -3.12
CA LYS A 137 11.29 -3.69 -2.61
C LYS A 137 12.41 -4.19 -3.53
N ILE A 138 12.16 -4.36 -4.81
CA ILE A 138 13.17 -4.68 -5.81
C ILE A 138 13.89 -3.38 -6.17
N GLN A 139 15.16 -3.30 -5.88
CA GLN A 139 16.06 -2.15 -6.13
C GLN A 139 17.12 -2.52 -7.16
N ALA A 140 17.95 -1.55 -7.57
CA ALA A 140 19.08 -1.83 -8.43
C ALA A 140 20.00 -2.89 -7.80
N GLY A 141 20.43 -3.87 -8.58
CA GLY A 141 21.30 -4.96 -8.14
C GLY A 141 20.61 -6.07 -7.34
N THR A 142 19.33 -5.95 -6.96
CA THR A 142 18.59 -6.97 -6.18
C THR A 142 18.56 -8.32 -6.91
N ALA A 143 18.86 -9.40 -6.18
CA ALA A 143 18.60 -10.76 -6.64
C ALA A 143 17.17 -11.17 -6.29
N VAL A 144 16.40 -11.60 -7.29
CA VAL A 144 14.99 -11.93 -7.17
C VAL A 144 14.75 -13.39 -7.53
N ALA A 145 14.18 -14.17 -6.62
CA ALA A 145 13.70 -15.51 -6.94
C ALA A 145 12.21 -15.48 -7.27
N ILE A 146 11.81 -16.09 -8.37
CA ILE A 146 10.42 -16.19 -8.79
C ILE A 146 10.03 -17.66 -8.90
N LEU A 147 9.04 -18.05 -8.08
CA LEU A 147 8.60 -19.42 -7.91
C LEU A 147 7.12 -19.54 -8.33
N GLU A 148 6.80 -20.63 -9.05
CA GLU A 148 5.43 -20.95 -9.49
C GLU A 148 4.74 -19.79 -10.23
N ALA A 149 5.51 -19.04 -11.01
CA ALA A 149 5.08 -17.81 -11.65
C ALA A 149 4.06 -18.04 -12.78
N PRO A 150 3.12 -17.10 -13.00
CA PRO A 150 2.34 -17.06 -14.22
C PRO A 150 3.25 -16.75 -15.42
N GLN A 151 2.83 -17.22 -16.62
CA GLN A 151 3.64 -17.07 -17.84
C GLN A 151 4.02 -15.62 -18.16
N ASN A 152 3.13 -14.68 -17.85
CA ASN A 152 3.31 -13.26 -18.10
C ASN A 152 3.98 -12.49 -16.94
N ILE A 153 4.75 -13.16 -16.08
CA ILE A 153 5.35 -12.54 -14.89
C ILE A 153 6.22 -11.32 -15.20
N LEU A 154 6.96 -11.33 -16.29
CA LEU A 154 7.81 -10.20 -16.67
C LEU A 154 6.99 -8.97 -17.09
N GLU A 155 5.85 -9.19 -17.75
CA GLU A 155 4.90 -8.11 -18.07
C GLU A 155 4.28 -7.53 -16.78
N ILE A 156 3.93 -8.41 -15.82
CA ILE A 156 3.40 -8.02 -14.52
C ILE A 156 4.42 -7.17 -13.75
N LEU A 157 5.69 -7.56 -13.73
CA LEU A 157 6.76 -6.83 -13.03
C LEU A 157 7.06 -5.49 -13.71
N GLY A 158 6.88 -5.42 -15.03
CA GLY A 158 7.19 -4.23 -15.84
C GLY A 158 8.69 -3.91 -15.86
N SER A 159 9.02 -2.64 -15.98
CA SER A 159 10.42 -2.20 -16.01
C SER A 159 11.10 -2.45 -14.66
N LEU A 160 12.16 -3.24 -14.67
CA LEU A 160 12.98 -3.53 -13.51
C LEU A 160 14.15 -2.55 -13.39
N PRO A 161 14.60 -2.22 -12.16
CA PRO A 161 15.79 -1.43 -11.93
C PRO A 161 17.05 -2.08 -12.51
N LYS A 162 18.06 -1.25 -12.82
CA LYS A 162 19.33 -1.71 -13.42
C LYS A 162 20.00 -2.77 -12.54
N GLY A 163 20.49 -3.84 -13.17
CA GLY A 163 21.27 -4.88 -12.49
C GLY A 163 20.44 -5.88 -11.67
N VAL A 164 19.11 -5.86 -11.76
CA VAL A 164 18.26 -6.90 -11.15
C VAL A 164 18.54 -8.24 -11.80
N ARG A 165 18.77 -9.28 -10.99
CA ARG A 165 18.98 -10.65 -11.43
C ARG A 165 17.78 -11.51 -11.05
N ILE A 166 17.21 -12.23 -12.00
CA ILE A 166 16.07 -13.11 -11.79
C ILE A 166 16.54 -14.57 -11.78
N GLY A 167 16.15 -15.30 -10.75
CA GLY A 167 16.44 -16.73 -10.58
C GLY A 167 15.22 -17.52 -10.10
N LYS A 168 15.43 -18.80 -9.85
CA LYS A 168 14.40 -19.74 -9.34
C LYS A 168 14.73 -20.32 -7.97
N LYS A 169 15.82 -19.87 -7.33
CA LYS A 169 16.26 -20.37 -6.00
C LYS A 169 16.16 -19.24 -5.00
N LEU A 170 15.47 -19.46 -3.90
CA LEU A 170 15.33 -18.48 -2.83
C LEU A 170 16.62 -18.26 -2.06
N ASP A 171 17.48 -19.27 -1.96
CA ASP A 171 18.77 -19.19 -1.24
C ASP A 171 19.69 -18.10 -1.80
N ASP A 172 19.62 -17.86 -3.12
CA ASP A 172 20.46 -16.91 -3.84
C ASP A 172 19.77 -15.52 -4.00
N ALA A 173 18.66 -15.27 -3.31
CA ALA A 173 17.83 -14.11 -3.55
C ALA A 173 17.64 -13.23 -2.31
N ASP A 174 17.61 -11.92 -2.51
CA ASP A 174 17.23 -10.92 -1.50
C ASP A 174 15.71 -10.86 -1.34
N VAL A 175 15.01 -11.02 -2.47
CA VAL A 175 13.55 -10.99 -2.56
C VAL A 175 13.04 -12.22 -3.27
N GLY A 176 12.17 -12.99 -2.62
CA GLY A 176 11.44 -14.11 -3.23
C GLY A 176 10.00 -13.70 -3.59
N LEU A 177 9.49 -14.17 -4.70
CA LEU A 177 8.08 -14.15 -5.06
C LEU A 177 7.62 -15.59 -5.27
N ILE A 178 6.57 -16.02 -4.57
CA ILE A 178 5.92 -17.29 -4.84
C ILE A 178 4.45 -17.08 -5.19
N PHE A 179 3.99 -17.68 -6.27
CA PHE A 179 2.60 -17.61 -6.73
C PHE A 179 1.87 -18.90 -6.35
N VAL A 180 0.86 -18.79 -5.50
CA VAL A 180 0.13 -19.95 -4.98
C VAL A 180 -1.37 -19.79 -5.19
N LYS A 181 -2.04 -20.88 -5.61
CA LYS A 181 -3.48 -20.90 -5.93
C LYS A 181 -4.31 -21.61 -4.86
N SER A 182 -3.68 -22.29 -3.91
CA SER A 182 -4.39 -22.99 -2.84
C SER A 182 -3.57 -23.07 -1.56
N SER A 183 -4.26 -23.19 -0.43
CA SER A 183 -3.66 -23.42 0.89
C SER A 183 -2.82 -24.72 0.93
N ALA A 184 -3.30 -25.77 0.26
CA ALA A 184 -2.56 -27.02 0.14
C ALA A 184 -1.24 -26.88 -0.63
N ALA A 185 -1.23 -26.12 -1.74
CA ALA A 185 0.00 -25.85 -2.50
C ALA A 185 0.99 -25.03 -1.68
N PHE A 186 0.51 -23.98 -1.00
CA PHE A 186 1.37 -23.17 -0.13
C PHE A 186 1.90 -23.99 1.04
N GLY A 187 1.07 -24.80 1.71
CA GLY A 187 1.47 -25.66 2.83
C GLY A 187 2.58 -26.65 2.47
N ARG A 188 2.55 -27.23 1.26
CA ARG A 188 3.64 -28.11 0.77
C ARG A 188 4.96 -27.36 0.54
N ALA A 189 4.88 -26.14 0.03
CA ALA A 189 6.09 -25.34 -0.25
C ALA A 189 6.70 -24.70 1.01
N LEU A 190 5.86 -24.38 2.01
CA LEU A 190 6.20 -23.56 3.16
C LEU A 190 7.36 -24.09 4.01
N PRO A 191 7.49 -25.38 4.36
CA PRO A 191 8.63 -25.86 5.14
C PRO A 191 9.98 -25.56 4.47
N LYS A 192 10.08 -25.81 3.17
CA LYS A 192 11.28 -25.52 2.38
C LYS A 192 11.57 -24.02 2.31
N LEU A 193 10.53 -23.21 2.04
CA LEU A 193 10.67 -21.75 1.99
C LEU A 193 11.10 -21.18 3.34
N ALA A 194 10.51 -21.66 4.44
CA ALA A 194 10.84 -21.22 5.78
C ALA A 194 12.30 -21.54 6.15
N ALA A 195 12.81 -22.71 5.75
CA ALA A 195 14.21 -23.07 5.97
C ALA A 195 15.19 -22.11 5.24
N GLN A 196 14.77 -21.57 4.10
CA GLN A 196 15.55 -20.64 3.27
C GLN A 196 15.39 -19.17 3.66
N MET A 197 14.47 -18.85 4.58
CA MET A 197 14.21 -17.47 5.00
C MET A 197 15.21 -16.99 6.04
N GLU A 198 16.24 -16.28 5.61
CA GLU A 198 17.20 -15.63 6.46
C GLU A 198 16.76 -14.23 6.92
N PRO A 199 17.36 -13.69 8.03
CA PRO A 199 17.13 -12.30 8.44
C PRO A 199 17.47 -11.31 7.33
N GLY A 200 16.52 -10.41 7.01
CA GLY A 200 16.68 -9.43 5.94
C GLY A 200 16.05 -9.83 4.61
N ARG A 201 15.91 -11.12 4.33
CA ARG A 201 15.22 -11.62 3.14
C ARG A 201 13.71 -11.36 3.23
N THR A 202 13.09 -11.02 2.11
CA THR A 202 11.65 -10.82 2.00
C THR A 202 11.04 -11.84 1.04
N LEU A 203 10.04 -12.60 1.49
CA LEU A 203 9.24 -13.49 0.64
C LEU A 203 7.88 -12.87 0.40
N TRP A 204 7.55 -12.60 -0.86
CA TRP A 204 6.21 -12.21 -1.27
C TRP A 204 5.40 -13.46 -1.60
N VAL A 205 4.37 -13.72 -0.81
CA VAL A 205 3.37 -14.75 -1.11
C VAL A 205 2.27 -14.08 -1.92
N CYS A 206 2.12 -14.49 -3.18
CA CYS A 206 1.16 -13.95 -4.13
C CYS A 206 0.02 -14.96 -4.35
N TRP A 207 -1.23 -14.51 -4.18
CA TRP A 207 -2.42 -15.35 -4.36
C TRP A 207 -3.49 -14.64 -5.19
N PRO A 208 -4.39 -15.38 -5.88
CA PRO A 208 -5.47 -14.81 -6.66
C PRO A 208 -6.42 -13.97 -5.81
N LYS A 209 -6.79 -12.80 -6.33
CA LYS A 209 -7.83 -11.96 -5.72
C LYS A 209 -9.18 -12.64 -5.80
N ARG A 210 -10.04 -12.41 -4.82
CA ARG A 210 -11.44 -12.87 -4.84
C ARG A 210 -12.25 -12.32 -6.03
N THR A 211 -11.80 -11.21 -6.62
CA THR A 211 -12.39 -10.57 -7.80
C THR A 211 -11.86 -11.14 -9.11
N SER A 212 -10.83 -12.00 -9.08
CA SER A 212 -10.35 -12.70 -10.26
C SER A 212 -11.21 -13.92 -10.56
N SER A 213 -11.19 -14.40 -11.80
CA SER A 213 -11.85 -15.63 -12.21
C SER A 213 -11.13 -16.90 -11.74
N MET A 214 -9.96 -16.76 -11.12
CA MET A 214 -9.12 -17.87 -10.69
C MET A 214 -9.54 -18.35 -9.30
N PRO A 215 -9.97 -19.62 -9.14
CA PRO A 215 -10.35 -20.16 -7.83
C PRO A 215 -9.16 -20.18 -6.88
N CYS A 216 -9.39 -19.76 -5.63
CA CYS A 216 -8.39 -19.75 -4.58
C CYS A 216 -9.05 -19.79 -3.20
N ASP A 217 -8.55 -20.65 -2.33
CA ASP A 217 -8.98 -20.79 -0.94
C ASP A 217 -8.10 -20.00 0.05
N LEU A 218 -7.01 -19.37 -0.45
CA LEU A 218 -6.13 -18.56 0.37
C LEU A 218 -6.73 -17.18 0.67
N THR A 219 -6.51 -16.77 1.90
CA THR A 219 -6.80 -15.42 2.39
C THR A 219 -5.56 -14.87 3.10
N LEU A 220 -5.51 -13.56 3.31
CA LEU A 220 -4.44 -12.94 4.11
C LEU A 220 -4.33 -13.60 5.50
N ASN A 221 -5.47 -13.88 6.15
CA ASN A 221 -5.47 -14.46 7.49
C ASN A 221 -4.97 -15.90 7.47
N SER A 222 -5.39 -16.72 6.49
CA SER A 222 -4.88 -18.10 6.37
C SER A 222 -3.37 -18.12 6.12
N ILE A 223 -2.83 -17.20 5.29
CA ILE A 223 -1.38 -17.09 5.08
C ILE A 223 -0.66 -16.74 6.39
N ARG A 224 -1.18 -15.77 7.17
CA ARG A 224 -0.63 -15.40 8.48
C ARG A 224 -0.58 -16.57 9.45
N ASP A 225 -1.67 -17.33 9.52
CA ASP A 225 -1.75 -18.48 10.41
C ASP A 225 -0.78 -19.60 9.99
N MET A 226 -0.61 -19.82 8.68
CA MET A 226 0.32 -20.80 8.15
C MET A 226 1.80 -20.45 8.37
N VAL A 227 2.19 -19.16 8.31
CA VAL A 227 3.60 -18.74 8.46
C VAL A 227 4.02 -18.57 9.91
N ARG A 228 3.06 -18.35 10.84
CA ARG A 228 3.34 -18.14 12.26
C ARG A 228 4.17 -19.23 12.95
N PRO A 229 3.91 -20.55 12.69
CA PRO A 229 4.71 -21.63 13.29
C PRO A 229 6.20 -21.62 12.89
N TYR A 230 6.56 -20.87 11.84
CA TYR A 230 7.92 -20.75 11.33
C TYR A 230 8.63 -19.46 11.76
N ASP A 231 8.13 -18.79 12.81
CA ASP A 231 8.64 -17.48 13.26
C ASP A 231 8.66 -16.41 12.16
N MET A 232 7.71 -16.49 11.24
CA MET A 232 7.57 -15.51 10.17
C MET A 232 6.34 -14.62 10.43
N ILE A 233 6.46 -13.37 10.00
CA ILE A 233 5.43 -12.34 10.15
C ILE A 233 5.21 -11.61 8.83
N ASP A 234 3.99 -11.13 8.63
CA ASP A 234 3.68 -10.22 7.53
C ASP A 234 4.10 -8.78 7.86
N SER A 235 4.51 -8.04 6.85
CA SER A 235 4.98 -6.66 7.01
C SER A 235 4.29 -5.66 6.07
N LYS A 236 3.85 -6.11 4.90
CA LYS A 236 3.24 -5.24 3.88
C LYS A 236 2.36 -6.06 2.96
N ILE A 237 1.28 -5.44 2.50
CA ILE A 237 0.38 -6.02 1.49
C ILE A 237 0.37 -5.09 0.28
N CYS A 238 0.32 -5.65 -0.93
CA CYS A 238 0.09 -4.87 -2.14
C CYS A 238 -0.75 -5.64 -3.16
N ALA A 239 -1.39 -4.90 -4.06
CA ALA A 239 -1.87 -5.46 -5.31
C ALA A 239 -0.67 -5.67 -6.23
N VAL A 240 -0.51 -6.89 -6.75
CA VAL A 240 0.53 -7.23 -7.72
C VAL A 240 0.06 -6.77 -9.10
N ASP A 241 -1.13 -7.23 -9.52
CA ASP A 241 -1.81 -6.80 -10.74
C ASP A 241 -3.35 -6.87 -10.58
N ALA A 242 -4.09 -6.99 -11.68
CA ALA A 242 -5.55 -7.16 -11.65
C ALA A 242 -5.97 -8.49 -11.02
N THR A 243 -5.17 -9.54 -11.17
CA THR A 243 -5.45 -10.93 -10.74
C THR A 243 -4.88 -11.25 -9.37
N TRP A 244 -3.65 -10.79 -9.06
CA TRP A 244 -2.88 -11.22 -7.91
C TRP A 244 -2.79 -10.18 -6.81
N SER A 245 -2.95 -10.62 -5.57
CA SER A 245 -2.57 -9.92 -4.34
C SER A 245 -1.25 -10.48 -3.83
N GLY A 246 -0.47 -9.68 -3.10
CA GLY A 246 0.78 -10.13 -2.50
C GLY A 246 0.92 -9.64 -1.05
N VAL A 247 1.48 -10.49 -0.19
CA VAL A 247 1.89 -10.14 1.17
C VAL A 247 3.38 -10.43 1.37
N ALA A 248 4.10 -9.44 1.89
CA ALA A 248 5.51 -9.59 2.24
C ALA A 248 5.63 -10.30 3.58
N ILE A 249 6.34 -11.41 3.59
CA ILE A 249 6.67 -12.21 4.77
C ILE A 249 8.15 -12.06 5.06
N THR A 250 8.49 -11.87 6.32
CA THR A 250 9.87 -11.77 6.81
C THR A 250 10.03 -12.61 8.08
N ARG A 251 11.24 -13.06 8.37
CA ARG A 251 11.52 -13.71 9.64
C ARG A 251 11.45 -12.68 10.77
N ARG A 252 10.85 -13.04 11.91
CA ARG A 252 10.83 -12.19 13.10
C ARG A 252 12.27 -11.93 13.56
N ARG A 253 12.65 -10.67 13.75
CA ARG A 253 13.93 -10.34 14.39
C ARG A 253 13.88 -10.80 15.84
N GLN A 254 14.79 -11.69 16.26
CA GLN A 254 14.99 -11.95 17.68
C GLN A 254 15.45 -10.63 18.32
N ARG A 255 14.73 -10.15 19.32
CA ARG A 255 15.22 -9.06 20.17
C ARG A 255 16.47 -9.59 20.84
N SER A 256 17.64 -9.10 20.43
CA SER A 256 18.88 -9.39 21.15
C SER A 256 18.70 -9.02 22.63
N GLN A 257 18.94 -9.95 23.51
CA GLN A 257 18.90 -9.81 24.99
C GLN A 257 20.03 -8.91 25.52
N SER A 258 20.47 -7.89 24.79
CA SER A 258 21.61 -7.05 25.16
C SER A 258 21.29 -5.92 26.13
N LYS A 259 20.09 -5.90 26.77
CA LYS A 259 19.76 -4.89 27.79
C LYS A 259 19.76 -5.39 29.23
N ALA A 260 19.97 -6.70 29.47
CA ALA A 260 20.02 -7.27 30.81
C ALA A 260 21.42 -7.30 31.45
N ALA A 261 22.50 -7.11 30.67
CA ALA A 261 23.87 -7.24 31.17
C ALA A 261 24.52 -5.94 31.67
N ARG A 262 23.77 -4.83 31.77
CA ARG A 262 24.30 -3.54 32.28
C ARG A 262 23.71 -3.12 33.63
N ARG A 263 23.25 -4.05 34.43
CA ARG A 263 22.94 -3.81 35.84
C ARG A 263 23.71 -4.81 36.69
N SER A 264 25.04 -4.70 36.72
CA SER A 264 25.84 -5.24 37.81
C SER A 264 25.72 -4.26 39.00
N PRO A 265 25.32 -4.70 40.19
CA PRO A 265 25.40 -3.86 41.37
C PRO A 265 26.87 -3.62 41.69
N GLY A 266 27.24 -2.36 41.89
CA GLY A 266 28.56 -1.96 42.35
C GLY A 266 28.91 -2.62 43.69
N PRO A 267 30.22 -2.77 44.00
CA PRO A 267 30.69 -3.41 45.20
C PRO A 267 30.26 -2.61 46.47
N PRO A 268 30.00 -3.27 47.58
CA PRO A 268 29.62 -2.59 48.83
C PRO A 268 30.81 -1.74 49.32
N THR A 269 30.53 -0.47 49.55
CA THR A 269 31.49 0.41 50.26
C THR A 269 31.64 -0.06 51.69
N SER A 270 32.83 -0.56 52.03
CA SER A 270 33.24 -0.79 53.39
C SER A 270 33.34 0.53 54.13
N GLY A 271 32.44 0.74 55.10
CA GLY A 271 32.59 1.78 56.10
C GLY A 271 33.67 1.36 57.12
N SER A 272 34.64 2.21 57.33
CA SER A 272 35.51 2.17 58.48
C SER A 272 35.13 3.30 59.42
N MET A 273 34.96 2.89 60.66
CA MET A 273 35.04 3.59 61.96
C MET A 273 34.71 5.09 61.99
#